data_b2b38089223dd45bd1345f4e477af247
#
_entry.id   b2b38089223dd45bd1345f4e477af247
#
_cell.length_a   1.000
_cell.length_b   1.000
_cell.length_c   1.000
_cell.angle_alpha   90.00
_cell.angle_beta   90.00
_cell.angle_gamma   90.00
#
_symmetry.space_group_name_H-M   'P 1'
#
loop_
_entity.id
_entity.type
_entity.pdbx_description
1 polymer ?
#
loop_
_entity_poly.entity_id
_entity_poly.type
_entity_poly.pdbx_seq_one_letter_code
_entity_poly.pdbx_strand_id
1 'polypeptide(L)'
;MKTSSFLYPLTGMAALASLASCGSEKQAPKQYNIVYIMTDDHTAQMMSCYGSRFVETPNLDRIANDGVIFTNSFVANSLSGPSRACMLTGKHSHANGFTDNTTCVFDGSQQTMPKLLQQAGYQTAIIGKWHLVSLPTGFDHWEILPEQGDYYNPDFITMDNDTIRKEGYVTNLITDMSIDWMENQRDKNKPFCLFIHHKAIHRNWLPALEDLPLYEDKTFPLPDNFYDDYEGRPAAAAQEMSIWKNMDLIYDNKMDRADKTSPLKERYESYIGRLSPEDRKVYDDFYQPIIDDFYKKNPQGKELAEWKYQRYMRDYAKVVKSLDENVGRVLDYLKEKGMLDNTLVVYTSDQGFYMGEHGWFDKRFMYEESMHTPLIMHLPKDFKAKGEIPQMVQNIDYAPTFLELAGAPIPEDIQGVSCLLYTS
;
A
#
# COMPACT_ATOMS: atom_id res chain seq x y z
N MET A 1 22.62 62.83 -84.21
CA MET A 1 23.30 63.39 -83.01
C MET A 1 23.44 62.26 -82.02
N LYS A 2 24.65 61.88 -81.69
CA LYS A 2 24.99 60.75 -80.84
C LYS A 2 25.03 61.27 -79.40
N THR A 3 24.35 60.60 -78.47
CA THR A 3 24.63 60.70 -77.02
C THR A 3 24.87 59.30 -76.44
N SER A 4 26.10 59.14 -76.00
CA SER A 4 26.57 57.92 -75.31
C SER A 4 26.19 57.99 -73.88
N SER A 5 25.61 56.93 -73.34
CA SER A 5 25.34 56.71 -71.92
C SER A 5 26.36 55.73 -71.31
N PHE A 6 27.06 56.19 -70.30
CA PHE A 6 28.00 55.40 -69.50
C PHE A 6 27.21 54.67 -68.43
N LEU A 7 27.40 53.31 -68.34
CA LEU A 7 26.94 52.45 -67.28
C LEU A 7 28.10 52.29 -66.27
N TYR A 8 27.86 52.58 -65.00
CA TYR A 8 28.69 52.17 -63.84
C TYR A 8 28.10 50.95 -63.20
N PRO A 9 28.86 49.91 -62.84
CA PRO A 9 28.38 48.79 -62.06
C PRO A 9 28.46 49.12 -60.57
N LEU A 10 27.32 49.08 -59.86
CA LEU A 10 27.25 49.05 -58.42
C LEU A 10 27.47 47.59 -57.93
N THR A 11 28.63 47.37 -57.32
CA THR A 11 28.90 46.19 -56.56
C THR A 11 28.27 46.36 -55.17
N GLY A 12 27.11 45.75 -54.96
CA GLY A 12 26.47 45.65 -53.65
C GLY A 12 27.03 44.43 -52.88
N MET A 13 27.76 44.73 -51.82
CA MET A 13 28.22 43.73 -50.84
C MET A 13 27.05 43.39 -49.92
N ALA A 14 26.41 42.23 -50.10
CA ALA A 14 25.40 41.67 -49.19
C ALA A 14 26.12 41.04 -48.00
N ALA A 15 26.13 41.72 -46.84
CA ALA A 15 26.53 41.13 -45.58
C ALA A 15 25.45 40.17 -45.06
N LEU A 16 25.68 38.87 -45.19
CA LEU A 16 24.88 37.87 -44.49
C LEU A 16 25.17 37.93 -43.00
N ALA A 17 24.30 38.60 -42.24
CA ALA A 17 24.23 38.46 -40.79
C ALA A 17 23.61 37.09 -40.47
N SER A 18 24.43 36.09 -40.14
CA SER A 18 24.01 34.86 -39.54
C SER A 18 23.53 35.16 -38.10
N LEU A 19 22.23 35.27 -37.92
CA LEU A 19 21.60 35.17 -36.60
C LEU A 19 21.77 33.76 -36.09
N ALA A 20 22.82 33.54 -35.30
CA ALA A 20 22.92 32.36 -34.43
C ALA A 20 21.81 32.47 -33.39
N SER A 21 20.66 31.88 -33.67
CA SER A 21 19.64 31.63 -32.67
C SER A 21 20.25 30.66 -31.64
N CYS A 22 20.71 31.17 -30.51
CA CYS A 22 20.91 30.40 -29.31
C CYS A 22 19.51 29.96 -28.82
N GLY A 23 18.97 28.93 -29.43
CA GLY A 23 17.90 28.16 -28.85
C GLY A 23 18.47 27.52 -27.60
N SER A 24 18.13 28.03 -26.43
CA SER A 24 18.29 27.25 -25.21
C SER A 24 17.48 25.96 -25.46
N GLU A 25 18.16 24.84 -25.68
CA GLU A 25 17.52 23.55 -25.58
C GLU A 25 16.85 23.52 -24.19
N LYS A 26 15.52 23.58 -24.16
CA LYS A 26 14.77 23.30 -22.94
C LYS A 26 15.18 21.87 -22.54
N GLN A 27 16.00 21.77 -21.52
CA GLN A 27 16.36 20.49 -20.95
C GLN A 27 15.05 19.74 -20.65
N ALA A 28 14.92 18.52 -21.18
CA ALA A 28 13.73 17.72 -20.90
C ALA A 28 13.51 17.67 -19.38
N PRO A 29 12.28 17.76 -18.90
CA PRO A 29 12.00 17.72 -17.48
C PRO A 29 12.61 16.45 -16.89
N LYS A 30 13.27 16.59 -15.74
CA LYS A 30 13.87 15.45 -15.04
C LYS A 30 12.77 14.48 -14.67
N GLN A 31 12.94 13.22 -15.03
CA GLN A 31 12.00 12.16 -14.71
C GLN A 31 12.49 11.40 -13.48
N TYR A 32 11.61 11.22 -12.49
CA TYR A 32 11.86 10.51 -11.26
C TYR A 32 11.20 9.14 -11.32
N ASN A 33 11.81 8.12 -10.72
CA ASN A 33 11.13 6.85 -10.50
C ASN A 33 10.11 6.98 -9.36
N ILE A 34 9.12 6.11 -9.37
CA ILE A 34 8.11 6.02 -8.32
C ILE A 34 8.06 4.58 -7.83
N VAL A 35 8.25 4.37 -6.53
CA VAL A 35 7.98 3.11 -5.84
C VAL A 35 6.84 3.37 -4.86
N TYR A 36 5.69 2.79 -5.15
CA TYR A 36 4.48 2.95 -4.36
C TYR A 36 4.18 1.67 -3.59
N ILE A 37 4.47 1.68 -2.29
CA ILE A 37 4.26 0.56 -1.37
C ILE A 37 2.92 0.79 -0.66
N MET A 38 1.95 -0.06 -0.93
CA MET A 38 0.66 -0.04 -0.28
C MET A 38 0.39 -1.35 0.44
N THR A 39 -0.07 -1.22 1.67
CA THR A 39 -0.46 -2.35 2.52
C THR A 39 -1.97 -2.44 2.65
N ASP A 40 -2.44 -3.48 3.30
CA ASP A 40 -3.84 -3.73 3.55
C ASP A 40 -4.08 -3.69 5.07
N ASP A 41 -4.95 -2.78 5.52
CA ASP A 41 -5.31 -2.67 6.93
C ASP A 41 -4.18 -2.23 7.89
N HIS A 42 -3.17 -1.49 7.43
CA HIS A 42 -2.13 -0.98 8.33
C HIS A 42 -2.52 0.39 8.91
N THR A 43 -2.74 0.44 10.20
CA THR A 43 -3.03 1.69 10.90
C THR A 43 -1.75 2.44 11.31
N ALA A 44 -1.79 3.77 11.29
CA ALA A 44 -0.70 4.63 11.75
C ALA A 44 -0.28 4.36 13.21
N GLN A 45 -1.20 3.89 14.05
CA GLN A 45 -0.91 3.51 15.45
C GLN A 45 0.11 2.36 15.58
N MET A 46 0.32 1.59 14.52
CA MET A 46 1.28 0.48 14.48
C MET A 46 2.57 0.86 13.72
N MET A 47 2.92 2.16 13.68
CA MET A 47 4.14 2.68 13.07
C MET A 47 4.88 3.61 14.05
N SER A 48 6.17 3.36 14.29
CA SER A 48 6.96 4.16 15.25
C SER A 48 7.11 5.62 14.84
N CYS A 49 7.17 5.95 13.56
CA CYS A 49 7.22 7.34 13.07
C CYS A 49 5.92 8.14 13.36
N TYR A 50 4.80 7.48 13.64
CA TYR A 50 3.56 8.09 14.14
C TYR A 50 3.43 8.02 15.67
N GLY A 51 4.52 7.68 16.39
CA GLY A 51 4.52 7.62 17.85
C GLY A 51 3.93 6.32 18.42
N SER A 52 3.96 5.22 17.67
CA SER A 52 3.48 3.92 18.15
C SER A 52 4.16 3.53 19.47
N ARG A 53 3.34 3.13 20.44
CA ARG A 53 3.77 2.46 21.68
C ARG A 53 3.67 0.93 21.60
N PHE A 54 3.20 0.41 20.48
CA PHE A 54 2.91 -1.00 20.30
C PHE A 54 4.07 -1.77 19.68
N VAL A 55 4.65 -1.23 18.61
CA VAL A 55 5.73 -1.87 17.83
C VAL A 55 6.75 -0.84 17.39
N GLU A 56 7.95 -1.31 17.05
CA GLU A 56 8.98 -0.54 16.38
C GLU A 56 8.99 -0.90 14.89
N THR A 57 9.08 0.10 14.04
CA THR A 57 9.13 -0.05 12.57
C THR A 57 10.32 0.74 12.00
N PRO A 58 11.56 0.31 12.29
CA PRO A 58 12.75 1.10 12.01
C PRO A 58 13.00 1.34 10.52
N ASN A 59 12.50 0.47 9.63
CA ASN A 59 12.66 0.66 8.20
C ASN A 59 11.63 1.64 7.62
N LEU A 60 10.39 1.64 8.13
CA LEU A 60 9.40 2.69 7.83
C LEU A 60 9.88 4.05 8.34
N ASP A 61 10.52 4.08 9.52
CA ASP A 61 11.12 5.29 10.07
C ASP A 61 12.20 5.88 9.15
N ARG A 62 12.92 5.08 8.37
CA ARG A 62 13.90 5.58 7.37
C ARG A 62 13.21 6.42 6.29
N ILE A 63 12.04 5.99 5.81
CA ILE A 63 11.25 6.78 4.84
C ILE A 63 10.85 8.12 5.46
N ALA A 64 10.33 8.08 6.68
CA ALA A 64 9.84 9.24 7.41
C ALA A 64 10.97 10.24 7.79
N ASN A 65 12.09 9.74 8.32
CA ASN A 65 13.21 10.55 8.80
C ASN A 65 13.95 11.26 7.66
N ASP A 66 14.05 10.63 6.50
CA ASP A 66 14.68 11.20 5.31
C ASP A 66 13.70 11.97 4.41
N GLY A 67 12.43 11.97 4.74
CA GLY A 67 11.35 12.52 3.94
C GLY A 67 10.28 13.26 4.72
N VAL A 68 9.02 13.00 4.42
CA VAL A 68 7.86 13.65 5.02
C VAL A 68 6.85 12.67 5.60
N ILE A 69 6.15 13.10 6.64
CA ILE A 69 5.04 12.40 7.30
C ILE A 69 3.80 13.24 7.16
N PHE A 70 2.76 12.72 6.52
CA PHE A 70 1.45 13.38 6.51
C PHE A 70 0.66 12.95 7.74
N THR A 71 0.40 13.90 8.63
CA THR A 71 -0.30 13.61 9.89
C THR A 71 -1.82 13.54 9.75
N ASN A 72 -2.37 14.02 8.64
CA ASN A 72 -3.80 14.05 8.33
C ASN A 72 -4.08 13.43 6.95
N SER A 73 -3.77 12.15 6.79
CA SER A 73 -4.06 11.41 5.57
C SER A 73 -5.28 10.50 5.75
N PHE A 74 -6.22 10.57 4.82
CA PHE A 74 -7.50 9.86 4.90
C PHE A 74 -7.80 9.10 3.61
N VAL A 75 -8.67 8.10 3.73
CA VAL A 75 -9.23 7.41 2.56
C VAL A 75 -10.62 7.93 2.22
N ALA A 76 -10.93 7.98 0.94
CA ALA A 76 -12.26 8.40 0.46
C ALA A 76 -13.32 7.33 0.68
N ASN A 77 -12.91 6.07 0.87
CA ASN A 77 -13.78 4.94 1.19
C ASN A 77 -12.94 3.89 1.94
N SER A 78 -13.36 3.53 3.16
CA SER A 78 -12.63 2.59 4.03
C SER A 78 -12.99 1.12 3.73
N LEU A 79 -12.84 0.73 2.47
CA LEU A 79 -12.92 -0.65 1.96
C LEU A 79 -11.83 -0.85 0.92
N SER A 80 -11.14 -1.99 0.95
CA SER A 80 -9.94 -2.24 0.14
C SER A 80 -10.15 -1.99 -1.37
N GLY A 81 -11.14 -2.60 -2.01
CA GLY A 81 -11.40 -2.40 -3.44
C GLY A 81 -11.75 -0.95 -3.79
N PRO A 82 -12.76 -0.34 -3.16
CA PRO A 82 -13.10 1.06 -3.38
C PRO A 82 -11.94 2.03 -3.15
N SER A 83 -11.16 1.85 -2.08
CA SER A 83 -9.98 2.67 -1.81
C SER A 83 -8.94 2.55 -2.93
N ARG A 84 -8.65 1.32 -3.39
CA ARG A 84 -7.71 1.07 -4.51
C ARG A 84 -8.19 1.67 -5.81
N ALA A 85 -9.50 1.60 -6.11
CA ALA A 85 -10.10 2.25 -7.27
C ALA A 85 -10.00 3.78 -7.19
N CYS A 86 -10.22 4.38 -6.00
CA CYS A 86 -10.05 5.81 -5.78
C CYS A 86 -8.61 6.27 -6.07
N MET A 87 -7.63 5.55 -5.55
CA MET A 87 -6.21 5.82 -5.76
C MET A 87 -5.81 5.73 -7.24
N LEU A 88 -6.27 4.69 -7.95
CA LEU A 88 -5.94 4.49 -9.37
C LEU A 88 -6.52 5.56 -10.26
N THR A 89 -7.72 6.06 -9.94
CA THR A 89 -8.47 7.00 -10.79
C THR A 89 -8.35 8.46 -10.38
N GLY A 90 -7.91 8.73 -9.14
CA GLY A 90 -7.98 10.08 -8.56
C GLY A 90 -9.41 10.57 -8.33
N LYS A 91 -10.39 9.64 -8.23
CA LYS A 91 -11.83 9.94 -8.14
C LYS A 91 -12.46 9.21 -6.96
N HIS A 92 -13.45 9.85 -6.35
CA HIS A 92 -14.29 9.19 -5.33
C HIS A 92 -15.05 7.99 -5.89
N SER A 93 -15.42 7.05 -5.04
CA SER A 93 -16.08 5.78 -5.41
C SER A 93 -17.34 5.96 -6.26
N HIS A 94 -18.16 6.99 -5.99
CA HIS A 94 -19.36 7.28 -6.78
C HIS A 94 -19.05 7.78 -8.19
N ALA A 95 -17.87 8.38 -8.41
CA ALA A 95 -17.44 8.88 -9.71
C ALA A 95 -16.68 7.82 -10.53
N ASN A 96 -15.93 6.92 -9.86
CA ASN A 96 -15.22 5.83 -10.53
C ASN A 96 -16.06 4.55 -10.68
N GLY A 97 -17.25 4.48 -10.03
CA GLY A 97 -18.20 3.39 -10.14
C GLY A 97 -17.89 2.15 -9.28
N PHE A 98 -16.81 2.15 -8.50
CA PHE A 98 -16.44 1.03 -7.63
C PHE A 98 -16.73 1.37 -6.15
N THR A 99 -17.92 1.01 -5.66
CA THR A 99 -18.45 1.45 -4.37
C THR A 99 -18.36 0.41 -3.26
N ASP A 100 -18.26 -0.87 -3.60
CA ASP A 100 -18.21 -1.99 -2.65
C ASP A 100 -17.40 -3.18 -3.18
N ASN A 101 -17.08 -4.14 -2.29
CA ASN A 101 -16.31 -5.34 -2.61
C ASN A 101 -17.17 -6.55 -3.05
N THR A 102 -18.49 -6.43 -3.10
CA THR A 102 -19.39 -7.58 -3.26
C THR A 102 -20.12 -7.59 -4.60
N THR A 103 -20.49 -6.42 -5.10
CA THR A 103 -21.30 -6.27 -6.30
C THR A 103 -20.57 -5.57 -7.44
N CYS A 104 -19.51 -4.82 -7.14
CA CYS A 104 -18.80 -4.03 -8.13
C CYS A 104 -17.67 -4.82 -8.81
N VAL A 105 -17.51 -4.56 -10.12
CA VAL A 105 -16.35 -4.96 -10.92
C VAL A 105 -15.71 -3.67 -11.45
N PHE A 106 -14.40 -3.50 -11.25
CA PHE A 106 -13.72 -2.29 -11.71
C PHE A 106 -13.71 -2.22 -13.24
N ASP A 107 -14.21 -1.12 -13.77
CA ASP A 107 -14.13 -0.84 -15.21
C ASP A 107 -12.70 -0.43 -15.59
N GLY A 108 -11.92 -1.41 -16.02
CA GLY A 108 -10.55 -1.21 -16.49
C GLY A 108 -10.44 -0.41 -17.79
N SER A 109 -11.53 -0.08 -18.49
CA SER A 109 -11.50 0.77 -19.69
C SER A 109 -11.34 2.24 -19.36
N GLN A 110 -11.77 2.66 -18.17
CA GLN A 110 -11.67 4.06 -17.75
C GLN A 110 -10.23 4.54 -17.63
N GLN A 111 -10.04 5.84 -17.63
CA GLN A 111 -8.74 6.46 -17.45
C GLN A 111 -8.23 6.25 -16.02
N THR A 112 -6.98 5.80 -15.92
CA THR A 112 -6.29 5.56 -14.65
C THR A 112 -4.89 6.18 -14.67
N MET A 113 -4.37 6.47 -13.50
CA MET A 113 -3.03 7.04 -13.33
C MET A 113 -1.92 6.19 -14.02
N PRO A 114 -1.89 4.84 -13.92
CA PRO A 114 -0.88 4.06 -14.62
C PRO A 114 -0.92 4.23 -16.15
N LYS A 115 -2.11 4.29 -16.76
CA LYS A 115 -2.24 4.55 -18.21
C LYS A 115 -1.66 5.90 -18.63
N LEU A 116 -1.89 6.93 -17.81
CA LEU A 116 -1.37 8.27 -18.05
C LEU A 116 0.15 8.33 -17.86
N LEU A 117 0.69 7.60 -16.89
CA LEU A 117 2.13 7.45 -16.71
C LEU A 117 2.78 6.75 -17.90
N GLN A 118 2.16 5.70 -18.46
CA GLN A 118 2.64 5.07 -19.71
C GLN A 118 2.69 6.05 -20.87
N GLN A 119 1.66 6.90 -21.02
CA GLN A 119 1.64 7.96 -22.04
C GLN A 119 2.76 8.99 -21.83
N ALA A 120 3.18 9.21 -20.58
CA ALA A 120 4.31 10.06 -20.23
C ALA A 120 5.69 9.36 -20.36
N GLY A 121 5.72 8.14 -20.88
CA GLY A 121 6.96 7.38 -21.12
C GLY A 121 7.44 6.51 -19.96
N TYR A 122 6.68 6.38 -18.89
CA TYR A 122 6.98 5.50 -17.78
C TYR A 122 6.72 4.04 -18.14
N GLN A 123 7.54 3.16 -17.59
CA GLN A 123 7.22 1.75 -17.48
C GLN A 123 6.48 1.50 -16.16
N THR A 124 5.36 0.80 -16.22
CA THR A 124 4.47 0.60 -15.07
C THR A 124 4.38 -0.88 -14.70
N ALA A 125 4.43 -1.18 -13.40
CA ALA A 125 4.24 -2.55 -12.92
C ALA A 125 3.42 -2.56 -11.62
N ILE A 126 2.69 -3.67 -11.39
CA ILE A 126 2.02 -3.95 -10.13
C ILE A 126 2.28 -5.39 -9.70
N ILE A 127 2.72 -5.57 -8.46
CA ILE A 127 3.00 -6.88 -7.86
C ILE A 127 2.29 -6.98 -6.52
N GLY A 128 1.50 -8.04 -6.36
CA GLY A 128 0.79 -8.36 -5.12
C GLY A 128 -0.72 -8.14 -5.20
N LYS A 129 -1.33 -7.55 -4.16
CA LYS A 129 -2.78 -7.46 -4.05
C LYS A 129 -3.39 -6.46 -5.03
N TRP A 130 -4.29 -6.92 -5.90
CA TRP A 130 -5.10 -6.10 -6.81
C TRP A 130 -6.49 -5.80 -6.25
N HIS A 131 -7.27 -6.82 -6.01
CA HIS A 131 -8.59 -6.80 -5.35
C HIS A 131 -9.65 -5.90 -6.01
N LEU A 132 -9.67 -5.84 -7.33
CA LEU A 132 -10.65 -5.06 -8.12
C LEU A 132 -11.52 -5.92 -9.03
N VAL A 133 -11.49 -7.24 -8.86
CA VAL A 133 -12.25 -8.27 -9.59
C VAL A 133 -11.80 -8.42 -11.05
N SER A 134 -11.75 -7.32 -11.82
CA SER A 134 -11.19 -7.34 -13.19
C SER A 134 -9.66 -7.49 -13.17
N LEU A 135 -9.06 -7.90 -14.29
CA LEU A 135 -7.60 -7.93 -14.44
C LEU A 135 -7.02 -6.50 -14.55
N PRO A 136 -5.75 -6.29 -14.14
CA PRO A 136 -5.09 -4.99 -14.25
C PRO A 136 -5.00 -4.49 -15.70
N THR A 137 -5.20 -3.18 -15.88
CA THR A 137 -4.98 -2.48 -17.15
C THR A 137 -4.11 -1.25 -16.93
N GLY A 138 -3.31 -0.88 -17.94
CA GLY A 138 -2.38 0.25 -17.82
C GLY A 138 -1.07 -0.10 -17.11
N PHE A 139 -0.72 -1.38 -17.09
CA PHE A 139 0.55 -1.88 -16.58
C PHE A 139 1.28 -2.69 -17.66
N ASP A 140 2.59 -2.47 -17.77
CA ASP A 140 3.46 -3.23 -18.66
C ASP A 140 3.81 -4.60 -18.08
N HIS A 141 3.76 -4.72 -16.74
CA HIS A 141 3.96 -5.98 -16.03
C HIS A 141 3.04 -6.07 -14.82
N TRP A 142 2.49 -7.26 -14.57
CA TRP A 142 1.78 -7.52 -13.32
C TRP A 142 1.80 -9.02 -12.95
N GLU A 143 1.93 -9.26 -11.65
CA GLU A 143 1.69 -10.55 -10.99
C GLU A 143 0.85 -10.28 -9.74
N ILE A 144 -0.41 -10.71 -9.74
CA ILE A 144 -1.36 -10.32 -8.71
C ILE A 144 -1.89 -11.50 -7.91
N LEU A 145 -2.21 -11.25 -6.65
CA LEU A 145 -2.89 -12.22 -5.81
C LEU A 145 -4.36 -12.35 -6.25
N PRO A 146 -4.91 -13.59 -6.35
CA PRO A 146 -6.35 -13.79 -6.52
C PRO A 146 -7.08 -13.30 -5.26
N GLU A 147 -8.16 -12.56 -5.43
CA GLU A 147 -9.00 -12.03 -4.35
C GLU A 147 -8.22 -11.35 -3.22
N GLN A 148 -8.25 -11.93 -2.01
CA GLN A 148 -7.51 -11.44 -0.83
C GLN A 148 -6.09 -12.02 -0.75
N GLY A 149 -5.77 -13.05 -1.53
CA GLY A 149 -4.53 -13.81 -1.44
C GLY A 149 -4.37 -14.62 -0.15
N ASP A 150 -3.35 -15.46 -0.11
CA ASP A 150 -2.97 -16.30 1.03
C ASP A 150 -1.63 -15.83 1.61
N TYR A 151 -1.43 -16.02 2.91
CA TYR A 151 -0.15 -15.69 3.57
C TYR A 151 0.94 -16.71 3.27
N TYR A 152 0.58 -18.00 3.26
CA TYR A 152 1.52 -19.09 3.02
C TYR A 152 1.31 -19.70 1.64
N ASN A 153 2.40 -19.91 0.93
CA ASN A 153 2.42 -20.52 -0.40
C ASN A 153 1.31 -19.98 -1.33
N PRO A 154 1.27 -18.63 -1.54
CA PRO A 154 0.19 -17.98 -2.27
C PRO A 154 0.17 -18.36 -3.75
N ASP A 155 -1.02 -18.30 -4.32
CA ASP A 155 -1.19 -18.31 -5.77
C ASP A 155 -1.04 -16.88 -6.32
N PHE A 156 -0.46 -16.74 -7.50
CA PHE A 156 -0.39 -15.49 -8.28
C PHE A 156 -0.99 -15.70 -9.66
N ILE A 157 -1.77 -14.73 -10.11
CA ILE A 157 -2.23 -14.65 -11.50
C ILE A 157 -1.21 -13.83 -12.27
N THR A 158 -0.73 -14.38 -13.40
CA THR A 158 0.26 -13.73 -14.28
C THR A 158 -0.40 -13.05 -15.47
N MET A 159 0.37 -12.27 -16.23
CA MET A 159 -0.11 -11.59 -17.45
C MET A 159 -0.64 -12.54 -18.50
N ASP A 160 -0.19 -13.79 -18.53
CA ASP A 160 -0.71 -14.85 -19.40
C ASP A 160 -2.04 -15.43 -18.89
N ASN A 161 -2.57 -14.88 -17.80
CA ASN A 161 -3.78 -15.34 -17.10
C ASN A 161 -3.64 -16.76 -16.52
N ASP A 162 -2.42 -17.20 -16.30
CA ASP A 162 -2.12 -18.43 -15.57
C ASP A 162 -2.08 -18.18 -14.07
N THR A 163 -2.52 -19.17 -13.29
CA THR A 163 -2.40 -19.14 -11.83
C THR A 163 -1.22 -20.03 -11.40
N ILE A 164 -0.21 -19.43 -10.79
CA ILE A 164 1.01 -20.11 -10.36
C ILE A 164 1.14 -20.02 -8.85
N ARG A 165 1.29 -21.17 -8.18
CA ARG A 165 1.63 -21.24 -6.76
C ARG A 165 3.11 -20.99 -6.56
N LYS A 166 3.45 -20.09 -5.62
CA LYS A 166 4.82 -19.84 -5.20
C LYS A 166 4.98 -20.26 -3.73
N GLU A 167 6.05 -21.02 -3.44
CA GLU A 167 6.36 -21.45 -2.08
C GLU A 167 6.97 -20.30 -1.29
N GLY A 168 6.52 -20.11 -0.04
CA GLY A 168 7.04 -19.13 0.88
C GLY A 168 5.97 -18.22 1.51
N TYR A 169 6.45 -17.20 2.22
CA TYR A 169 5.60 -16.21 2.88
C TYR A 169 5.29 -15.05 1.92
N VAL A 170 4.03 -14.69 1.78
CA VAL A 170 3.54 -13.76 0.75
C VAL A 170 4.25 -12.40 0.74
N THR A 171 4.56 -11.85 1.93
CA THR A 171 5.23 -10.54 2.05
C THR A 171 6.64 -10.60 1.48
N ASN A 172 7.39 -11.69 1.75
CA ASN A 172 8.72 -11.93 1.20
C ASN A 172 8.65 -12.10 -0.32
N LEU A 173 7.72 -12.91 -0.82
CA LEU A 173 7.55 -13.19 -2.24
C LEU A 173 7.22 -11.93 -3.05
N ILE A 174 6.29 -11.09 -2.57
CA ILE A 174 5.97 -9.81 -3.23
C ILE A 174 7.21 -8.91 -3.31
N THR A 175 8.00 -8.86 -2.25
CA THR A 175 9.25 -8.08 -2.23
C THR A 175 10.29 -8.65 -3.18
N ASP A 176 10.50 -9.97 -3.17
CA ASP A 176 11.45 -10.65 -4.07
C ASP A 176 11.12 -10.40 -5.54
N MET A 177 9.84 -10.57 -5.91
CA MET A 177 9.36 -10.32 -7.26
C MET A 177 9.49 -8.86 -7.67
N SER A 178 9.27 -7.93 -6.73
CA SER A 178 9.41 -6.49 -6.97
C SER A 178 10.86 -6.10 -7.22
N ILE A 179 11.79 -6.64 -6.45
CA ILE A 179 13.23 -6.43 -6.62
C ILE A 179 13.71 -7.09 -7.92
N ASP A 180 13.25 -8.32 -8.22
CA ASP A 180 13.59 -9.01 -9.46
C ASP A 180 13.09 -8.23 -10.70
N TRP A 181 11.87 -7.69 -10.65
CA TRP A 181 11.35 -6.85 -11.73
C TRP A 181 12.24 -5.62 -11.95
N MET A 182 12.61 -4.92 -10.87
CA MET A 182 13.50 -3.75 -10.97
C MET A 182 14.89 -4.12 -11.49
N GLU A 183 15.43 -5.28 -11.12
CA GLU A 183 16.78 -5.70 -11.49
C GLU A 183 16.85 -6.29 -12.89
N ASN A 184 15.93 -7.17 -13.26
CA ASN A 184 16.08 -8.06 -14.40
C ASN A 184 15.05 -7.85 -15.52
N GLN A 185 13.89 -7.25 -15.23
CA GLN A 185 12.78 -7.29 -16.19
C GLN A 185 12.46 -5.93 -16.81
N ARG A 186 12.63 -4.82 -16.07
CA ARG A 186 12.32 -3.49 -16.59
C ARG A 186 13.32 -3.00 -17.65
N ASP A 187 12.91 -2.10 -18.51
CA ASP A 187 13.81 -1.32 -19.36
C ASP A 187 14.54 -0.26 -18.51
N LYS A 188 15.85 -0.42 -18.34
CA LYS A 188 16.68 0.44 -17.49
C LYS A 188 16.86 1.87 -18.07
N ASN A 189 16.44 2.11 -19.32
CA ASN A 189 16.51 3.42 -19.98
C ASN A 189 15.25 4.26 -19.76
N LYS A 190 14.21 3.70 -19.13
CA LYS A 190 12.95 4.38 -18.88
C LYS A 190 12.78 4.65 -17.38
N PRO A 191 12.12 5.76 -17.01
CA PRO A 191 11.59 5.93 -15.67
C PRO A 191 10.51 4.89 -15.42
N PHE A 192 10.29 4.54 -14.16
CA PHE A 192 9.28 3.53 -13.82
C PHE A 192 8.39 3.98 -12.66
N CYS A 193 7.19 3.42 -12.64
CA CYS A 193 6.29 3.44 -11.51
C CYS A 193 5.95 1.99 -11.12
N LEU A 194 6.45 1.55 -9.96
CA LEU A 194 6.24 0.21 -9.41
C LEU A 194 5.29 0.27 -8.22
N PHE A 195 4.19 -0.47 -8.33
CA PHE A 195 3.22 -0.67 -7.25
C PHE A 195 3.56 -1.99 -6.55
N ILE A 196 3.98 -1.89 -5.28
CA ILE A 196 4.25 -3.03 -4.39
C ILE A 196 3.08 -3.10 -3.42
N HIS A 197 2.11 -3.96 -3.71
CA HIS A 197 0.87 -4.06 -2.97
C HIS A 197 0.84 -5.29 -2.08
N HIS A 198 1.19 -5.12 -0.81
CA HIS A 198 1.19 -6.20 0.16
C HIS A 198 -0.23 -6.62 0.58
N LYS A 199 -0.43 -7.93 0.80
CA LYS A 199 -1.59 -8.46 1.52
C LYS A 199 -1.53 -8.11 3.01
N ALA A 200 -0.34 -8.05 3.57
CA ALA A 200 -0.10 -7.66 4.96
C ALA A 200 -0.67 -6.23 5.19
N ILE A 201 -1.40 -6.02 6.24
CA ILE A 201 -1.60 -6.81 7.47
C ILE A 201 -3.04 -7.38 7.55
N HIS A 202 -3.66 -7.65 6.44
CA HIS A 202 -5.07 -8.06 6.38
C HIS A 202 -5.37 -9.26 7.27
N ARG A 203 -6.58 -9.26 7.84
CA ARG A 203 -7.19 -10.39 8.54
C ARG A 203 -6.96 -11.69 7.73
N ASN A 204 -6.52 -12.80 8.30
CA ASN A 204 -6.51 -13.16 9.71
C ASN A 204 -5.13 -13.09 10.39
N TRP A 205 -4.22 -12.24 9.93
CA TRP A 205 -2.93 -11.96 10.57
C TRP A 205 -2.11 -13.23 10.84
N LEU A 206 -1.83 -14.00 9.80
CA LEU A 206 -0.96 -15.17 9.89
C LEU A 206 0.50 -14.71 9.78
N PRO A 207 1.30 -14.84 10.85
CA PRO A 207 2.70 -14.38 10.86
C PRO A 207 3.61 -15.25 10.00
N ALA A 208 4.77 -14.73 9.60
CA ALA A 208 5.86 -15.58 9.13
C ALA A 208 6.26 -16.57 10.23
N LEU A 209 6.66 -17.79 9.86
CA LEU A 209 6.92 -18.85 10.84
C LEU A 209 8.07 -18.52 11.79
N GLU A 210 9.07 -17.81 11.29
CA GLU A 210 10.20 -17.30 12.07
C GLU A 210 9.80 -16.25 13.10
N ASP A 211 8.68 -15.55 12.88
CA ASP A 211 8.19 -14.50 13.74
C ASP A 211 7.19 -14.98 14.81
N LEU A 212 6.78 -16.26 14.78
CA LEU A 212 5.80 -16.81 15.71
C LEU A 212 6.13 -16.56 17.19
N PRO A 213 7.39 -16.64 17.67
CA PRO A 213 7.72 -16.44 19.09
C PRO A 213 7.68 -14.97 19.54
N LEU A 214 7.67 -14.00 18.60
CA LEU A 214 7.76 -12.59 18.93
C LEU A 214 6.52 -12.11 19.70
N TYR A 215 6.70 -11.13 20.59
CA TYR A 215 5.66 -10.44 21.34
C TYR A 215 4.79 -11.33 22.25
N GLU A 216 5.16 -12.61 22.52
CA GLU A 216 4.35 -13.49 23.37
C GLU A 216 4.35 -13.06 24.84
N ASP A 217 5.42 -12.45 25.31
CA ASP A 217 5.57 -11.88 26.64
C ASP A 217 5.06 -10.42 26.74
N LYS A 218 4.71 -9.80 25.60
CA LYS A 218 4.24 -8.41 25.56
C LYS A 218 2.77 -8.32 25.90
N THR A 219 2.44 -7.36 26.78
CA THR A 219 1.06 -6.95 27.04
C THR A 219 0.78 -5.63 26.34
N PHE A 220 -0.21 -5.63 25.49
CA PHE A 220 -0.67 -4.44 24.78
C PHE A 220 -1.70 -3.70 25.62
N PRO A 221 -1.55 -2.37 25.84
CA PRO A 221 -2.51 -1.60 26.60
C PRO A 221 -3.86 -1.56 25.87
N LEU A 222 -4.94 -1.68 26.61
CA LEU A 222 -6.29 -1.49 26.06
C LEU A 222 -6.50 0.00 25.74
N PRO A 223 -7.19 0.33 24.63
CA PRO A 223 -7.70 1.69 24.42
C PRO A 223 -8.65 2.13 25.55
N ASP A 224 -8.67 3.44 25.85
CA ASP A 224 -9.50 3.99 26.92
C ASP A 224 -10.99 3.70 26.71
N ASN A 225 -11.43 3.62 25.45
CA ASN A 225 -12.79 3.33 25.03
C ASN A 225 -13.03 1.85 24.64
N PHE A 226 -12.16 0.91 25.06
CA PHE A 226 -12.31 -0.50 24.74
C PHE A 226 -13.66 -1.10 25.18
N TYR A 227 -14.22 -0.60 26.28
CA TYR A 227 -15.53 -1.00 26.82
C TYR A 227 -16.61 0.04 26.53
N ASP A 228 -16.64 0.59 25.32
CA ASP A 228 -17.64 1.55 24.87
C ASP A 228 -19.04 0.94 24.91
N ASP A 229 -20.00 1.65 25.49
CA ASP A 229 -21.41 1.25 25.60
C ASP A 229 -22.28 1.74 24.44
N TYR A 230 -21.69 2.59 23.57
CA TYR A 230 -22.33 3.22 22.41
C TYR A 230 -23.57 4.07 22.75
N GLU A 231 -23.69 4.59 24.00
CA GLU A 231 -24.82 5.41 24.42
C GLU A 231 -25.08 6.56 23.42
N GLY A 232 -26.34 6.69 22.98
CA GLY A 232 -26.74 7.71 22.01
C GLY A 232 -26.27 7.48 20.55
N ARG A 233 -25.56 6.36 20.24
CA ARG A 233 -24.99 6.06 18.92
C ARG A 233 -25.52 4.72 18.35
N PRO A 234 -26.78 4.65 17.94
CA PRO A 234 -27.41 3.38 17.52
C PRO A 234 -26.73 2.76 16.31
N ALA A 235 -26.18 3.56 15.38
CA ALA A 235 -25.44 3.05 14.22
C ALA A 235 -24.11 2.40 14.63
N ALA A 236 -23.43 2.92 15.65
CA ALA A 236 -22.22 2.29 16.19
C ALA A 236 -22.57 0.99 16.93
N ALA A 237 -23.64 1.00 17.75
CA ALA A 237 -24.09 -0.19 18.48
C ALA A 237 -24.51 -1.35 17.56
N ALA A 238 -24.92 -1.06 16.32
CA ALA A 238 -25.33 -2.05 15.31
C ALA A 238 -24.14 -2.66 14.53
N GLN A 239 -22.90 -2.22 14.75
CA GLN A 239 -21.74 -2.74 14.02
C GLN A 239 -21.38 -4.16 14.47
N GLU A 240 -21.05 -5.01 13.47
CA GLU A 240 -20.62 -6.39 13.69
C GLU A 240 -19.09 -6.52 13.67
N MET A 241 -18.41 -5.65 14.45
CA MET A 241 -16.95 -5.58 14.53
C MET A 241 -16.41 -5.77 15.96
N SER A 242 -17.25 -6.24 16.88
CA SER A 242 -16.86 -6.42 18.27
C SER A 242 -15.82 -7.52 18.44
N ILE A 243 -14.69 -7.21 19.10
CA ILE A 243 -13.67 -8.18 19.50
C ILE A 243 -14.31 -9.29 20.35
N TRP A 244 -15.20 -8.94 21.26
CA TRP A 244 -15.84 -9.92 22.11
C TRP A 244 -16.79 -10.84 21.33
N LYS A 245 -17.70 -10.29 20.49
CA LYS A 245 -18.79 -11.05 19.85
C LYS A 245 -18.43 -11.59 18.48
N ASN A 246 -17.76 -10.79 17.65
CA ASN A 246 -17.60 -11.03 16.21
C ASN A 246 -16.21 -11.53 15.81
N MET A 247 -15.18 -11.31 16.65
CA MET A 247 -13.87 -11.90 16.41
C MET A 247 -13.93 -13.41 16.65
N ASP A 248 -13.62 -14.16 15.61
CA ASP A 248 -13.70 -15.63 15.62
C ASP A 248 -12.51 -16.25 16.34
N LEU A 249 -12.76 -17.16 17.27
CA LEU A 249 -11.70 -17.81 18.07
C LEU A 249 -10.78 -18.70 17.22
N ILE A 250 -11.31 -19.37 16.20
CA ILE A 250 -10.53 -20.25 15.34
C ILE A 250 -9.83 -19.44 14.25
N TYR A 251 -10.59 -18.69 13.47
CA TYR A 251 -10.07 -17.98 12.32
C TYR A 251 -9.15 -16.81 12.69
N ASP A 252 -9.55 -16.00 13.66
CA ASP A 252 -8.81 -14.80 14.05
C ASP A 252 -7.75 -15.08 15.13
N ASN A 253 -8.11 -15.88 16.15
CA ASN A 253 -7.23 -16.13 17.29
C ASN A 253 -6.50 -17.48 17.23
N LYS A 254 -6.71 -18.31 16.19
CA LYS A 254 -6.03 -19.59 15.95
C LYS A 254 -6.31 -20.66 17.01
N MET A 255 -7.42 -20.54 17.74
CA MET A 255 -7.80 -21.50 18.80
C MET A 255 -8.52 -22.72 18.22
N ASP A 256 -7.94 -23.34 17.18
CA ASP A 256 -8.50 -24.53 16.55
C ASP A 256 -8.22 -25.78 17.39
N ARG A 257 -9.28 -26.50 17.72
CA ARG A 257 -9.24 -27.79 18.39
C ARG A 257 -10.29 -28.70 17.77
N ALA A 258 -10.01 -29.98 17.72
CA ALA A 258 -10.84 -30.97 17.03
C ALA A 258 -12.30 -31.02 17.50
N ASP A 259 -12.58 -30.73 18.77
CA ASP A 259 -13.92 -30.68 19.37
C ASP A 259 -14.60 -29.32 19.27
N LYS A 260 -13.97 -28.33 18.58
CA LYS A 260 -14.48 -26.97 18.40
C LYS A 260 -14.86 -26.72 16.95
N THR A 261 -15.84 -25.85 16.80
CA THR A 261 -16.32 -25.42 15.48
C THR A 261 -16.59 -23.93 15.44
N SER A 262 -16.48 -23.34 14.29
CA SER A 262 -16.93 -21.97 13.97
C SER A 262 -17.36 -21.88 12.51
N PRO A 263 -18.13 -20.86 12.12
CA PRO A 263 -18.50 -20.64 10.72
C PRO A 263 -17.28 -20.43 9.79
N LEU A 264 -16.14 -20.04 10.34
CA LEU A 264 -14.91 -19.74 9.58
C LEU A 264 -13.82 -20.82 9.71
N LYS A 265 -14.11 -21.97 10.36
CA LYS A 265 -13.14 -23.03 10.59
C LYS A 265 -12.59 -23.61 9.28
N GLU A 266 -13.45 -23.99 8.33
CA GLU A 266 -13.02 -24.54 7.04
C GLU A 266 -12.14 -23.55 6.27
N ARG A 267 -12.45 -22.26 6.33
CA ARG A 267 -11.63 -21.21 5.73
C ARG A 267 -10.28 -21.10 6.41
N TYR A 268 -10.22 -21.17 7.73
CA TYR A 268 -8.95 -21.19 8.47
C TYR A 268 -8.10 -22.40 8.08
N GLU A 269 -8.70 -23.60 8.09
CA GLU A 269 -8.03 -24.84 7.70
C GLU A 269 -7.50 -24.80 6.25
N SER A 270 -8.24 -24.18 5.34
CA SER A 270 -7.77 -23.99 3.95
C SER A 270 -6.50 -23.13 3.86
N TYR A 271 -6.35 -22.14 4.71
CA TYR A 271 -5.16 -21.28 4.74
C TYR A 271 -3.94 -21.97 5.32
N ILE A 272 -4.08 -22.61 6.49
CA ILE A 272 -2.96 -23.32 7.13
C ILE A 272 -2.64 -24.64 6.43
N GLY A 273 -3.60 -25.24 5.71
CA GLY A 273 -3.41 -26.41 4.87
C GLY A 273 -2.50 -26.17 3.65
N ARG A 274 -2.14 -24.91 3.37
CA ARG A 274 -1.17 -24.56 2.32
C ARG A 274 0.29 -24.74 2.78
N LEU A 275 0.53 -24.85 4.08
CA LEU A 275 1.87 -25.12 4.64
C LEU A 275 2.37 -26.50 4.24
N SER A 276 3.68 -26.64 4.04
CA SER A 276 4.32 -27.95 3.95
C SER A 276 4.11 -28.75 5.25
N PRO A 277 4.24 -30.08 5.24
CA PRO A 277 4.15 -30.84 6.49
C PRO A 277 5.15 -30.38 7.57
N GLU A 278 6.35 -29.98 7.16
CA GLU A 278 7.40 -29.46 8.01
C GLU A 278 7.02 -28.11 8.64
N ASP A 279 6.58 -27.18 7.80
CA ASP A 279 6.14 -25.85 8.22
C ASP A 279 4.86 -25.93 9.07
N ARG A 280 3.95 -26.82 8.70
CA ARG A 280 2.73 -27.07 9.49
C ARG A 280 3.08 -27.55 10.88
N LYS A 281 4.08 -28.40 11.02
CA LYS A 281 4.54 -28.85 12.33
C LYS A 281 5.07 -27.69 13.17
N VAL A 282 5.86 -26.78 12.59
CA VAL A 282 6.35 -25.58 13.30
C VAL A 282 5.18 -24.72 13.78
N TYR A 283 4.19 -24.51 12.92
CA TYR A 283 2.99 -23.75 13.24
C TYR A 283 2.19 -24.40 14.38
N ASP A 284 1.92 -25.68 14.28
CA ASP A 284 1.13 -26.44 15.27
C ASP A 284 1.87 -26.53 16.62
N ASP A 285 3.17 -26.79 16.62
CA ASP A 285 3.99 -26.86 17.86
C ASP A 285 3.97 -25.50 18.60
N PHE A 286 3.89 -24.39 17.89
CA PHE A 286 3.79 -23.07 18.50
C PHE A 286 2.39 -22.78 19.08
N TYR A 287 1.32 -23.04 18.34
CA TYR A 287 -0.03 -22.70 18.79
C TYR A 287 -0.62 -23.72 19.77
N GLN A 288 -0.22 -25.00 19.74
CA GLN A 288 -0.82 -26.05 20.58
C GLN A 288 -0.77 -25.73 22.08
N PRO A 289 0.37 -25.32 22.67
CA PRO A 289 0.41 -24.93 24.08
C PRO A 289 -0.52 -23.75 24.43
N ILE A 290 -0.68 -22.80 23.51
CA ILE A 290 -1.57 -21.64 23.68
C ILE A 290 -3.03 -22.11 23.66
N ILE A 291 -3.38 -22.99 22.74
CA ILE A 291 -4.70 -23.61 22.62
C ILE A 291 -5.05 -24.36 23.91
N ASP A 292 -4.14 -25.19 24.40
CA ASP A 292 -4.35 -26.00 25.60
C ASP A 292 -4.56 -25.11 26.84
N ASP A 293 -3.74 -24.07 27.01
CA ASP A 293 -3.86 -23.11 28.12
C ASP A 293 -5.19 -22.32 28.03
N PHE A 294 -5.56 -21.84 26.83
CA PHE A 294 -6.81 -21.11 26.61
C PHE A 294 -8.03 -21.95 27.03
N TYR A 295 -8.14 -23.18 26.53
CA TYR A 295 -9.30 -24.02 26.83
C TYR A 295 -9.30 -24.57 28.27
N LYS A 296 -8.13 -24.66 28.90
CA LYS A 296 -8.01 -24.99 30.34
C LYS A 296 -8.48 -23.83 31.20
N LYS A 297 -8.10 -22.61 30.88
CA LYS A 297 -8.51 -21.40 31.61
C LYS A 297 -9.96 -21.01 31.34
N ASN A 298 -10.44 -21.25 30.12
CA ASN A 298 -11.79 -21.00 29.65
C ASN A 298 -12.29 -19.58 29.99
N PRO A 299 -11.57 -18.51 29.57
CA PRO A 299 -11.92 -17.13 29.92
C PRO A 299 -13.33 -16.79 29.42
N GLN A 300 -14.05 -15.95 30.16
CA GLN A 300 -15.42 -15.53 29.86
C GLN A 300 -15.59 -14.02 29.99
N GLY A 301 -16.62 -13.45 29.34
CA GLY A 301 -16.97 -12.05 29.48
C GLY A 301 -15.81 -11.10 29.14
N LYS A 302 -15.47 -10.21 30.06
CA LYS A 302 -14.37 -9.24 29.89
C LYS A 302 -13.00 -9.92 29.73
N GLU A 303 -12.74 -10.96 30.50
CA GLU A 303 -11.50 -11.72 30.41
C GLU A 303 -11.31 -12.33 29.02
N LEU A 304 -12.37 -12.86 28.40
CA LEU A 304 -12.35 -13.37 27.03
C LEU A 304 -12.09 -12.23 26.03
N ALA A 305 -12.73 -11.07 26.18
CA ALA A 305 -12.52 -9.94 25.30
C ALA A 305 -11.07 -9.44 25.33
N GLU A 306 -10.50 -9.29 26.52
CA GLU A 306 -9.11 -8.90 26.72
C GLU A 306 -8.14 -9.96 26.18
N TRP A 307 -8.42 -11.24 26.40
CA TRP A 307 -7.61 -12.33 25.88
C TRP A 307 -7.58 -12.33 24.32
N LYS A 308 -8.75 -12.18 23.68
CA LYS A 308 -8.87 -12.05 22.22
C LYS A 308 -8.08 -10.85 21.70
N TYR A 309 -8.20 -9.71 22.37
CA TYR A 309 -7.46 -8.51 22.03
C TYR A 309 -5.94 -8.74 22.10
N GLN A 310 -5.42 -9.32 23.20
CA GLN A 310 -3.99 -9.59 23.33
C GLN A 310 -3.49 -10.54 22.24
N ARG A 311 -4.23 -11.61 21.92
CA ARG A 311 -3.83 -12.53 20.83
C ARG A 311 -3.83 -11.86 19.47
N TYR A 312 -4.86 -11.11 19.16
CA TYR A 312 -4.98 -10.33 17.96
C TYR A 312 -3.82 -9.33 17.79
N MET A 313 -3.53 -8.56 18.84
CA MET A 313 -2.46 -7.56 18.81
C MET A 313 -1.08 -8.18 18.59
N ARG A 314 -0.81 -9.34 19.21
CA ARG A 314 0.46 -10.06 19.01
C ARG A 314 0.62 -10.53 17.58
N ASP A 315 -0.40 -11.15 17.00
CA ASP A 315 -0.32 -11.67 15.64
C ASP A 315 -0.24 -10.54 14.61
N TYR A 316 -1.00 -9.45 14.81
CA TYR A 316 -0.90 -8.24 13.99
C TYR A 316 0.52 -7.65 14.04
N ALA A 317 1.09 -7.49 15.23
CA ALA A 317 2.44 -6.95 15.42
C ALA A 317 3.53 -7.78 14.73
N LYS A 318 3.41 -9.11 14.73
CA LYS A 318 4.32 -10.02 14.00
C LYS A 318 4.28 -9.79 12.50
N VAL A 319 3.08 -9.60 11.94
CA VAL A 319 2.92 -9.32 10.51
C VAL A 319 3.48 -7.93 10.16
N VAL A 320 3.31 -6.94 11.04
CA VAL A 320 3.95 -5.62 10.88
C VAL A 320 5.46 -5.73 10.84
N LYS A 321 6.05 -6.53 11.72
CA LYS A 321 7.51 -6.74 11.77
C LYS A 321 8.03 -7.31 10.45
N SER A 322 7.43 -8.38 9.92
CA SER A 322 7.82 -8.95 8.62
C SER A 322 7.68 -7.92 7.49
N LEU A 323 6.62 -7.10 7.53
CA LEU A 323 6.39 -6.05 6.53
C LEU A 323 7.47 -4.97 6.59
N ASP A 324 7.80 -4.47 7.79
CA ASP A 324 8.84 -3.45 7.98
C ASP A 324 10.20 -3.91 7.42
N GLU A 325 10.58 -5.16 7.68
CA GLU A 325 11.83 -5.74 7.13
C GLU A 325 11.82 -5.78 5.60
N ASN A 326 10.69 -6.13 5.02
CA ASN A 326 10.53 -6.17 3.57
C ASN A 326 10.57 -4.78 2.92
N VAL A 327 10.03 -3.76 3.58
CA VAL A 327 10.22 -2.36 3.16
C VAL A 327 11.70 -1.98 3.23
N GLY A 328 12.41 -2.39 4.29
CA GLY A 328 13.86 -2.22 4.43
C GLY A 328 14.64 -2.79 3.25
N ARG A 329 14.29 -4.00 2.80
CA ARG A 329 14.93 -4.67 1.64
C ARG A 329 14.76 -3.86 0.35
N VAL A 330 13.58 -3.27 0.11
CA VAL A 330 13.33 -2.40 -1.05
C VAL A 330 14.19 -1.14 -0.98
N LEU A 331 14.25 -0.49 0.19
CA LEU A 331 15.07 0.71 0.39
C LEU A 331 16.56 0.42 0.21
N ASP A 332 17.04 -0.70 0.74
CA ASP A 332 18.45 -1.12 0.60
C ASP A 332 18.80 -1.38 -0.86
N TYR A 333 17.94 -2.08 -1.61
CA TYR A 333 18.10 -2.29 -3.04
C TYR A 333 18.19 -0.96 -3.81
N LEU A 334 17.26 -0.04 -3.58
CA LEU A 334 17.28 1.28 -4.24
C LEU A 334 18.55 2.07 -3.93
N LYS A 335 19.01 2.01 -2.69
CA LYS A 335 20.24 2.67 -2.23
C LYS A 335 21.49 2.04 -2.87
N GLU A 336 21.61 0.71 -2.83
CA GLU A 336 22.74 -0.03 -3.40
C GLU A 336 22.87 0.18 -4.92
N LYS A 337 21.75 0.32 -5.62
CA LYS A 337 21.72 0.61 -7.07
C LYS A 337 21.88 2.10 -7.40
N GLY A 338 22.03 2.96 -6.39
CA GLY A 338 22.13 4.41 -6.59
C GLY A 338 20.87 5.07 -7.14
N MET A 339 19.71 4.41 -6.98
CA MET A 339 18.43 4.89 -7.49
C MET A 339 17.65 5.72 -6.46
N LEU A 340 17.90 5.56 -5.16
CA LEU A 340 17.12 6.17 -4.10
C LEU A 340 16.99 7.71 -4.24
N ASP A 341 18.08 8.38 -4.57
CA ASP A 341 18.14 9.83 -4.78
C ASP A 341 17.25 10.35 -5.92
N ASN A 342 16.87 9.48 -6.84
CA ASN A 342 16.02 9.80 -7.99
C ASN A 342 14.66 9.10 -7.95
N THR A 343 14.27 8.61 -6.78
CA THR A 343 13.04 7.84 -6.60
C THR A 343 12.17 8.45 -5.51
N LEU A 344 10.91 8.73 -5.85
CA LEU A 344 9.87 8.93 -4.85
C LEU A 344 9.48 7.55 -4.30
N VAL A 345 9.68 7.32 -3.00
CA VAL A 345 9.17 6.13 -2.32
C VAL A 345 8.00 6.54 -1.44
N VAL A 346 6.82 6.02 -1.73
CA VAL A 346 5.60 6.26 -0.96
C VAL A 346 5.24 5.00 -0.21
N TYR A 347 4.91 5.14 1.07
CA TYR A 347 4.32 4.08 1.87
C TYR A 347 2.98 4.55 2.43
N THR A 348 1.95 3.71 2.26
CA THR A 348 0.59 3.96 2.77
C THR A 348 -0.16 2.64 3.00
N SER A 349 -1.37 2.74 3.51
CA SER A 349 -2.35 1.65 3.58
C SER A 349 -3.60 1.99 2.77
N ASP A 350 -4.35 0.99 2.34
CA ASP A 350 -5.62 1.22 1.63
C ASP A 350 -6.74 1.71 2.54
N GLN A 351 -6.64 1.54 3.87
CA GLN A 351 -7.48 2.17 4.90
C GLN A 351 -6.81 2.10 6.27
N GLY A 352 -7.44 2.77 7.26
CA GLY A 352 -7.15 2.59 8.67
C GLY A 352 -7.75 1.29 9.24
N PHE A 353 -7.58 1.06 10.54
CA PHE A 353 -8.03 -0.17 11.19
C PHE A 353 -8.23 0.04 12.70
N TYR A 354 -9.29 -0.52 13.27
CA TYR A 354 -9.54 -0.46 14.71
C TYR A 354 -8.61 -1.41 15.47
N MET A 355 -7.86 -0.87 16.41
CA MET A 355 -6.95 -1.61 17.27
C MET A 355 -7.51 -1.77 18.69
N GLY A 356 -8.82 -2.01 18.80
CA GLY A 356 -9.54 -2.18 20.05
C GLY A 356 -10.36 -0.96 20.46
N GLU A 357 -10.23 0.19 19.78
CA GLU A 357 -11.08 1.35 20.03
C GLU A 357 -12.54 0.95 19.84
N HIS A 358 -13.40 1.44 20.72
CA HIS A 358 -14.82 1.07 20.80
C HIS A 358 -15.07 -0.44 21.00
N GLY A 359 -14.07 -1.21 21.44
CA GLY A 359 -14.12 -2.67 21.50
C GLY A 359 -14.15 -3.36 20.14
N TRP A 360 -13.73 -2.66 19.10
CA TRP A 360 -13.80 -3.13 17.72
C TRP A 360 -12.45 -3.59 17.16
N PHE A 361 -12.54 -4.39 16.12
CA PHE A 361 -11.50 -4.70 15.13
C PHE A 361 -12.11 -4.52 13.73
N ASP A 362 -11.31 -4.65 12.66
CA ASP A 362 -11.76 -4.40 11.29
C ASP A 362 -11.81 -2.88 10.96
N LYS A 363 -12.57 -2.45 9.97
CA LYS A 363 -12.71 -1.10 9.41
C LYS A 363 -14.16 -0.84 9.05
N ARG A 364 -14.47 0.02 8.10
CA ARG A 364 -15.79 0.29 7.49
C ARG A 364 -16.56 1.43 8.13
N PHE A 365 -16.79 1.41 9.44
CA PHE A 365 -17.49 2.49 10.12
C PHE A 365 -16.61 3.75 10.12
N MET A 366 -17.18 4.90 9.72
CA MET A 366 -16.47 6.13 9.37
C MET A 366 -15.98 6.94 10.59
N TYR A 367 -15.35 6.29 11.55
CA TYR A 367 -14.58 6.96 12.60
C TYR A 367 -13.13 7.15 12.15
N GLU A 368 -12.39 7.95 12.92
CA GLU A 368 -11.00 8.32 12.66
C GLU A 368 -10.14 7.07 12.39
N GLU A 369 -10.24 6.06 13.23
CA GLU A 369 -9.43 4.84 13.18
C GLU A 369 -9.59 4.06 11.86
N SER A 370 -10.76 4.15 11.25
CA SER A 370 -11.07 3.50 9.97
C SER A 370 -10.66 4.34 8.77
N MET A 371 -10.83 5.66 8.86
CA MET A 371 -10.61 6.58 7.73
C MET A 371 -9.17 7.10 7.65
N HIS A 372 -8.50 7.27 8.79
CA HIS A 372 -7.13 7.75 8.89
C HIS A 372 -6.14 6.65 8.47
N THR A 373 -5.30 6.95 7.49
CA THR A 373 -4.31 6.01 6.96
C THR A 373 -2.90 6.60 7.05
N PRO A 374 -1.86 5.81 7.29
CA PRO A 374 -0.51 6.33 7.24
C PRO A 374 -0.16 6.79 5.83
N LEU A 375 0.60 7.86 5.72
CA LEU A 375 1.23 8.31 4.49
C LEU A 375 2.59 8.92 4.81
N ILE A 376 3.64 8.24 4.39
CA ILE A 376 5.03 8.73 4.48
C ILE A 376 5.68 8.66 3.12
N MET A 377 6.53 9.62 2.81
CA MET A 377 7.21 9.72 1.52
C MET A 377 8.70 10.04 1.70
N HIS A 378 9.57 9.20 1.12
CA HIS A 378 10.94 9.58 0.82
C HIS A 378 10.93 10.36 -0.50
N LEU A 379 11.41 11.59 -0.47
CA LEU A 379 11.40 12.46 -1.64
C LEU A 379 12.73 12.36 -2.41
N PRO A 380 12.72 12.50 -3.76
CA PRO A 380 13.94 12.62 -4.53
C PRO A 380 14.77 13.81 -4.02
N LYS A 381 16.10 13.73 -4.13
CA LYS A 381 17.05 14.70 -3.54
C LYS A 381 16.86 16.17 -3.92
N ASP A 382 16.14 16.44 -5.00
CA ASP A 382 15.87 17.81 -5.46
C ASP A 382 14.74 18.49 -4.66
N PHE A 383 13.94 17.71 -3.93
CA PHE A 383 12.89 18.18 -3.04
C PHE A 383 13.49 18.49 -1.65
N LYS A 384 12.99 19.52 -1.00
CA LYS A 384 13.57 20.00 0.26
C LYS A 384 12.69 19.79 1.48
N ALA A 385 11.41 19.46 1.27
CA ALA A 385 10.49 19.24 2.38
C ALA A 385 10.95 18.06 3.24
N LYS A 386 10.86 18.21 4.55
CA LYS A 386 11.15 17.18 5.55
C LYS A 386 10.26 17.37 6.77
N GLY A 387 9.96 16.26 7.43
CA GLY A 387 9.22 16.25 8.70
C GLY A 387 7.71 16.17 8.49
N GLU A 388 6.95 16.69 9.45
CA GLU A 388 5.50 16.57 9.47
C GLU A 388 4.80 17.57 8.54
N ILE A 389 3.82 17.08 7.79
CA ILE A 389 2.93 17.86 6.92
C ILE A 389 1.51 17.72 7.47
N PRO A 390 0.97 18.79 8.10
CA PRO A 390 -0.35 18.74 8.74
C PRO A 390 -1.52 18.99 7.77
N GLN A 391 -1.26 19.25 6.51
CA GLN A 391 -2.32 19.43 5.51
C GLN A 391 -3.10 18.14 5.33
N MET A 392 -4.43 18.28 5.24
CA MET A 392 -5.32 17.16 4.97
C MET A 392 -5.15 16.67 3.54
N VAL A 393 -4.92 15.38 3.37
CA VAL A 393 -4.82 14.70 2.08
C VAL A 393 -5.69 13.46 2.05
N GLN A 394 -6.08 13.05 0.85
CA GLN A 394 -6.84 11.83 0.63
C GLN A 394 -6.16 10.91 -0.38
N ASN A 395 -6.52 9.63 -0.40
CA ASN A 395 -5.96 8.68 -1.36
C ASN A 395 -6.30 9.00 -2.83
N ILE A 396 -7.28 9.86 -3.12
CA ILE A 396 -7.54 10.40 -4.47
C ILE A 396 -6.46 11.39 -4.92
N ASP A 397 -5.67 11.94 -4.01
CA ASP A 397 -4.61 12.92 -4.27
C ASP A 397 -3.33 12.24 -4.81
N TYR A 398 -3.20 10.92 -4.68
CA TYR A 398 -2.00 10.20 -5.14
C TYR A 398 -1.88 10.22 -6.67
N ALA A 399 -2.99 10.05 -7.40
CA ALA A 399 -2.98 10.07 -8.85
C ALA A 399 -2.45 11.41 -9.41
N PRO A 400 -3.00 12.58 -9.07
CA PRO A 400 -2.46 13.85 -9.55
C PRO A 400 -1.03 14.13 -9.05
N THR A 401 -0.65 13.63 -7.86
CA THR A 401 0.72 13.75 -7.34
C THR A 401 1.73 13.02 -8.22
N PHE A 402 1.46 11.77 -8.58
CA PHE A 402 2.38 10.99 -9.41
C PHE A 402 2.42 11.52 -10.84
N LEU A 403 1.29 11.98 -11.37
CA LEU A 403 1.22 12.62 -12.69
C LEU A 403 2.03 13.93 -12.74
N GLU A 404 1.89 14.79 -11.74
CA GLU A 404 2.67 16.04 -11.66
C GLU A 404 4.17 15.74 -11.56
N LEU A 405 4.58 14.79 -10.70
CA LEU A 405 5.98 14.37 -10.58
C LEU A 405 6.55 13.85 -11.90
N ALA A 406 5.71 13.17 -12.68
CA ALA A 406 6.08 12.62 -13.98
C ALA A 406 6.08 13.68 -15.10
N GLY A 407 5.60 14.90 -14.84
CA GLY A 407 5.37 15.92 -15.87
C GLY A 407 4.24 15.55 -16.84
N ALA A 408 3.34 14.65 -16.41
CA ALA A 408 2.19 14.22 -17.19
C ALA A 408 1.01 15.20 -17.02
N PRO A 409 0.15 15.36 -18.03
CA PRO A 409 -1.08 16.13 -17.87
C PRO A 409 -1.99 15.52 -16.80
N ILE A 410 -2.57 16.35 -15.93
CA ILE A 410 -3.59 15.96 -14.97
C ILE A 410 -4.96 16.23 -15.62
N PRO A 411 -5.78 15.19 -15.88
CA PRO A 411 -7.11 15.36 -16.45
C PRO A 411 -8.05 16.18 -15.54
N GLU A 412 -8.96 16.94 -16.16
CA GLU A 412 -9.91 17.80 -15.44
C GLU A 412 -10.92 17.01 -14.58
N ASP A 413 -11.16 15.74 -14.89
CA ASP A 413 -12.10 14.88 -14.19
C ASP A 413 -11.47 14.16 -12.97
N ILE A 414 -10.17 14.32 -12.71
CA ILE A 414 -9.52 13.96 -11.45
C ILE A 414 -10.02 14.91 -10.36
N GLN A 415 -10.47 14.34 -9.24
CA GLN A 415 -11.03 15.09 -8.11
C GLN A 415 -10.01 15.38 -7.01
N GLY A 416 -8.88 14.67 -7.03
CA GLY A 416 -7.78 14.88 -6.09
C GLY A 416 -6.91 16.09 -6.46
N VAL A 417 -6.07 16.50 -5.51
CA VAL A 417 -5.09 17.59 -5.64
C VAL A 417 -3.69 17.06 -5.38
N SER A 418 -2.70 17.52 -6.14
CA SER A 418 -1.32 17.05 -5.97
C SER A 418 -0.73 17.40 -4.61
N CYS A 419 -0.16 16.42 -3.93
CA CYS A 419 0.58 16.61 -2.67
C CYS A 419 1.93 17.32 -2.88
N LEU A 420 2.44 17.43 -4.09
CA LEU A 420 3.70 18.16 -4.37
C LEU A 420 3.59 19.64 -4.00
N LEU A 421 2.38 20.19 -3.96
CA LEU A 421 2.10 21.54 -3.45
C LEU A 421 2.64 21.73 -2.00
N TYR A 422 2.71 20.66 -1.22
CA TYR A 422 3.15 20.68 0.18
C TYR A 422 4.58 20.17 0.38
N THR A 423 5.21 19.61 -0.66
CA THR A 423 6.51 18.94 -0.58
C THR A 423 7.62 19.60 -1.40
N SER A 424 7.30 20.61 -2.16
CA SER A 424 8.25 21.37 -3.01
C SER A 424 8.98 22.52 -2.30
#